data_6593636f42385115072e52f313751415
#
_entry.id   6593636f42385115072e52f313751415
#
_cell.length_a   1.000
_cell.length_b   1.000
_cell.length_c   1.000
_cell.angle_alpha   90.00
_cell.angle_beta   90.00
_cell.angle_gamma   90.00
#
_symmetry.space_group_name_H-M   'P 1'
#
loop_
_entity.id
_entity.type
_entity.pdbx_description
1 polymer ?
#
loop_
_entity_poly.entity_id
_entity_poly.type
_entity_poly.pdbx_seq_one_letter_code
_entity_poly.pdbx_strand_id
1 'polypeptide(L)'
;MNIYNNKKTLFFKLKRNSLKEWQQYTRHKFVISLGEGTLQLSCFKDYLLQDYIFLQKFIKILSLSAYQAKTLEDRNRSVDFIIGIKHELSLHASYCKKFNISKSKLLKTKEKKQNKSYTDYVLSIGVKKSNLELFVALSPCIIGYGEIGHNLSKLKNWKKNKYASWIKMYSSKEYQKIANENIKYLDKLFTKNKKSSYKSLVKIFKKASKLEANFWEMCI
;
A
#
# COMPACT_ATOMS: atom_id res chain seq x y z
N MET A 1 -17.38 -13.62 2.52
CA MET A 1 -16.66 -13.32 3.79
C MET A 1 -15.67 -12.19 3.55
N ASN A 2 -15.63 -11.17 4.41
CA ASN A 2 -14.69 -10.05 4.21
C ASN A 2 -13.26 -10.52 4.54
N ILE A 3 -12.38 -10.52 3.53
CA ILE A 3 -10.99 -11.02 3.64
C ILE A 3 -10.18 -10.28 4.72
N TYR A 4 -10.49 -9.01 4.97
CA TYR A 4 -9.79 -8.15 5.94
C TYR A 4 -10.13 -8.46 7.41
N ASN A 5 -11.15 -9.28 7.66
CA ASN A 5 -11.65 -9.64 8.99
C ASN A 5 -11.55 -11.16 9.28
N ASN A 6 -10.79 -11.91 8.49
CA ASN A 6 -10.54 -13.32 8.74
C ASN A 6 -9.58 -13.51 9.92
N LYS A 7 -10.13 -13.86 11.09
CA LYS A 7 -9.42 -14.00 12.37
C LYS A 7 -8.28 -15.03 12.36
N LYS A 8 -8.26 -15.94 11.38
CA LYS A 8 -7.24 -17.00 11.26
C LYS A 8 -5.94 -16.48 10.67
N THR A 9 -5.96 -15.37 9.90
CA THR A 9 -4.80 -14.87 9.15
C THR A 9 -3.82 -14.08 10.01
N LEU A 10 -2.54 -14.12 9.64
CA LEU A 10 -1.50 -13.28 10.24
C LEU A 10 -1.85 -11.80 10.09
N PHE A 11 -2.31 -11.38 8.90
CA PHE A 11 -2.71 -10.00 8.67
C PHE A 11 -3.75 -9.51 9.68
N PHE A 12 -4.83 -10.27 9.93
CA PHE A 12 -5.83 -9.89 10.92
C PHE A 12 -5.24 -9.75 12.32
N LYS A 13 -4.38 -10.68 12.73
CA LYS A 13 -3.70 -10.65 14.03
C LYS A 13 -2.81 -9.42 14.18
N LEU A 14 -2.03 -9.07 13.15
CA LEU A 14 -1.19 -7.86 13.12
C LEU A 14 -2.05 -6.58 13.18
N LYS A 15 -3.09 -6.50 12.35
CA LYS A 15 -4.05 -5.40 12.35
C LYS A 15 -4.69 -5.20 13.71
N ARG A 16 -5.16 -6.26 14.36
CA ARG A 16 -5.77 -6.20 15.71
C ARG A 16 -4.79 -5.67 16.76
N ASN A 17 -3.52 -6.07 16.71
CA ASN A 17 -2.48 -5.61 17.63
C ASN A 17 -1.93 -4.20 17.30
N SER A 18 -2.38 -3.61 16.20
CA SER A 18 -1.99 -2.28 15.73
C SER A 18 -3.22 -1.45 15.35
N LEU A 19 -4.35 -1.70 16.03
CA LEU A 19 -5.66 -1.16 15.62
C LEU A 19 -5.67 0.37 15.57
N LYS A 20 -5.03 1.03 16.53
CA LYS A 20 -4.93 2.49 16.58
C LYS A 20 -4.26 3.04 15.32
N GLU A 21 -3.08 2.55 14.99
CA GLU A 21 -2.30 3.01 13.83
C GLU A 21 -2.99 2.63 12.51
N TRP A 22 -3.61 1.45 12.46
CA TRP A 22 -4.39 1.02 11.30
C TRP A 22 -5.60 1.93 11.06
N GLN A 23 -6.31 2.33 12.10
CA GLN A 23 -7.44 3.26 11.98
C GLN A 23 -6.98 4.67 11.64
N GLN A 24 -5.87 5.15 12.21
CA GLN A 24 -5.28 6.44 11.84
C GLN A 24 -4.93 6.49 10.34
N TYR A 25 -4.51 5.38 9.76
CA TYR A 25 -4.23 5.25 8.35
C TYR A 25 -5.52 5.10 7.51
N THR A 26 -6.32 4.06 7.76
CA THR A 26 -7.46 3.71 6.89
C THR A 26 -8.67 4.62 7.06
N ARG A 27 -8.72 5.41 8.12
CA ARG A 27 -9.74 6.43 8.42
C ARG A 27 -9.15 7.82 8.54
N HIS A 28 -8.00 8.04 7.90
CA HIS A 28 -7.36 9.36 7.87
C HIS A 28 -8.29 10.39 7.24
N LYS A 29 -8.15 11.67 7.64
CA LYS A 29 -8.95 12.77 7.09
C LYS A 29 -8.90 12.84 5.56
N PHE A 30 -7.70 12.59 4.97
CA PHE A 30 -7.53 12.47 3.53
C PHE A 30 -8.47 11.41 2.94
N VAL A 31 -8.49 10.20 3.52
CA VAL A 31 -9.31 9.06 3.04
C VAL A 31 -10.81 9.36 3.18
N ILE A 32 -11.23 9.95 4.31
CA ILE A 32 -12.62 10.33 4.55
C ILE A 32 -13.05 11.37 3.51
N SER A 33 -12.30 12.47 3.38
CA SER A 33 -12.62 13.55 2.43
C SER A 33 -12.58 13.09 0.98
N LEU A 34 -11.69 12.14 0.63
CA LEU A 34 -11.68 11.50 -0.69
C LEU A 34 -12.98 10.72 -0.90
N GLY A 35 -13.40 9.91 0.08
CA GLY A 35 -14.64 9.13 0.01
C GLY A 35 -15.90 9.99 -0.12
N GLU A 36 -15.95 11.13 0.56
CA GLU A 36 -17.03 12.10 0.52
C GLU A 36 -16.98 13.00 -0.73
N GLY A 37 -15.86 13.03 -1.46
CA GLY A 37 -15.64 13.92 -2.60
C GLY A 37 -15.30 15.36 -2.20
N THR A 38 -15.04 15.61 -0.91
CA THR A 38 -14.72 16.93 -0.35
C THR A 38 -13.24 17.25 -0.36
N LEU A 39 -12.36 16.24 -0.54
CA LEU A 39 -10.91 16.45 -0.62
C LEU A 39 -10.56 17.53 -1.65
N GLN A 40 -9.69 18.47 -1.27
CA GLN A 40 -9.21 19.50 -2.19
C GLN A 40 -8.42 18.86 -3.35
N LEU A 41 -8.66 19.34 -4.56
CA LEU A 41 -8.01 18.81 -5.76
C LEU A 41 -6.49 18.98 -5.73
N SER A 42 -5.99 20.06 -5.12
CA SER A 42 -4.56 20.28 -4.90
C SER A 42 -3.94 19.17 -4.06
N CYS A 43 -4.60 18.77 -2.96
CA CYS A 43 -4.15 17.67 -2.10
C CYS A 43 -4.10 16.33 -2.87
N PHE A 44 -5.13 16.05 -3.67
CA PHE A 44 -5.15 14.83 -4.47
C PHE A 44 -4.06 14.82 -5.55
N LYS A 45 -3.81 15.97 -6.20
CA LYS A 45 -2.72 16.10 -7.16
C LYS A 45 -1.33 15.91 -6.52
N ASP A 46 -1.15 16.44 -5.32
CA ASP A 46 0.08 16.29 -4.56
C ASP A 46 0.31 14.83 -4.14
N TYR A 47 -0.75 14.15 -3.68
CA TYR A 47 -0.74 12.70 -3.47
C TYR A 47 -0.28 11.95 -4.73
N LEU A 48 -0.88 12.21 -5.89
CA LEU A 48 -0.51 11.54 -7.13
C LEU A 48 0.97 11.73 -7.50
N LEU A 49 1.51 12.94 -7.30
CA LEU A 49 2.92 13.23 -7.57
C LEU A 49 3.85 12.43 -6.64
N GLN A 50 3.52 12.34 -5.37
CA GLN A 50 4.32 11.60 -4.39
C GLN A 50 4.17 10.08 -4.53
N ASP A 51 2.98 9.62 -4.88
CA ASP A 51 2.70 8.22 -5.14
C ASP A 51 3.47 7.68 -6.35
N TYR A 52 3.63 8.48 -7.40
CA TYR A 52 4.48 8.13 -8.54
C TYR A 52 5.93 7.86 -8.13
N ILE A 53 6.50 8.66 -7.23
CA ILE A 53 7.85 8.44 -6.69
C ILE A 53 7.87 7.19 -5.81
N PHE A 54 6.85 7.02 -4.97
CA PHE A 54 6.71 5.87 -4.09
C PHE A 54 6.69 4.55 -4.87
N LEU A 55 5.87 4.45 -5.92
CA LEU A 55 5.76 3.24 -6.74
C LEU A 55 7.09 2.85 -7.41
N GLN A 56 7.89 3.83 -7.87
CA GLN A 56 9.20 3.55 -8.43
C GLN A 56 10.17 2.96 -7.38
N LYS A 57 10.15 3.49 -6.15
CA LYS A 57 10.97 2.94 -5.06
C LYS A 57 10.47 1.59 -4.61
N PHE A 58 9.17 1.37 -4.67
CA PHE A 58 8.56 0.08 -4.35
C PHE A 58 9.03 -1.03 -5.28
N ILE A 59 9.18 -0.74 -6.59
CA ILE A 59 9.81 -1.67 -7.55
C ILE A 59 11.22 -2.03 -7.10
N LYS A 60 12.06 -1.05 -6.71
CA LYS A 60 13.43 -1.31 -6.22
C LYS A 60 13.45 -2.23 -4.99
N ILE A 61 12.53 -2.02 -4.06
CA ILE A 61 12.40 -2.86 -2.85
C ILE A 61 11.98 -4.29 -3.20
N LEU A 62 11.03 -4.45 -4.13
CA LEU A 62 10.61 -5.77 -4.59
C LEU A 62 11.70 -6.47 -5.43
N SER A 63 12.53 -5.74 -6.17
CA SER A 63 13.69 -6.29 -6.85
C SER A 63 14.72 -6.86 -5.87
N LEU A 64 14.92 -6.19 -4.72
CA LEU A 64 15.72 -6.72 -3.63
C LEU A 64 15.11 -8.02 -3.06
N SER A 65 13.78 -8.05 -2.85
CA SER A 65 13.09 -9.27 -2.42
C SER A 65 13.24 -10.42 -3.42
N ALA A 66 13.16 -10.14 -4.72
CA ALA A 66 13.39 -11.15 -5.76
C ALA A 66 14.83 -11.67 -5.75
N TYR A 67 15.82 -10.79 -5.57
CA TYR A 67 17.23 -11.15 -5.46
C TYR A 67 17.51 -12.05 -4.25
N GLN A 68 16.93 -11.74 -3.09
CA GLN A 68 17.13 -12.48 -1.85
C GLN A 68 16.30 -13.76 -1.74
N ALA A 69 15.34 -13.98 -2.65
CA ALA A 69 14.44 -15.12 -2.60
C ALA A 69 15.21 -16.44 -2.73
N LYS A 70 15.01 -17.34 -1.77
CA LYS A 70 15.67 -18.66 -1.73
C LYS A 70 14.97 -19.70 -2.62
N THR A 71 13.71 -19.49 -2.96
CA THR A 71 12.93 -20.40 -3.81
C THR A 71 12.48 -19.68 -5.08
N LEU A 72 12.29 -20.44 -6.16
CA LEU A 72 11.73 -19.92 -7.41
C LEU A 72 10.33 -19.32 -7.18
N GLU A 73 9.52 -19.94 -6.34
CA GLU A 73 8.19 -19.48 -6.00
C GLU A 73 8.21 -18.07 -5.34
N ASP A 74 9.07 -17.87 -4.34
CA ASP A 74 9.18 -16.57 -3.67
C ASP A 74 9.74 -15.48 -4.61
N ARG A 75 10.65 -15.87 -5.51
CA ARG A 75 11.17 -14.99 -6.57
C ARG A 75 10.09 -14.57 -7.55
N ASN A 76 9.35 -15.54 -8.09
CA ASN A 76 8.26 -15.28 -9.03
C ASN A 76 7.20 -14.39 -8.38
N ARG A 77 6.88 -14.59 -7.10
CA ARG A 77 5.95 -13.75 -6.37
C ARG A 77 6.39 -12.27 -6.34
N SER A 78 7.67 -12.01 -6.10
CA SER A 78 8.20 -10.64 -6.13
C SER A 78 8.17 -10.04 -7.53
N VAL A 79 8.44 -10.84 -8.56
CA VAL A 79 8.35 -10.42 -9.97
C VAL A 79 6.90 -10.09 -10.35
N ASP A 80 5.92 -10.91 -9.96
CA ASP A 80 4.49 -10.65 -10.22
C ASP A 80 4.05 -9.32 -9.60
N PHE A 81 4.51 -9.00 -8.39
CA PHE A 81 4.25 -7.69 -7.78
C PHE A 81 4.90 -6.56 -8.57
N ILE A 82 6.14 -6.71 -9.05
CA ILE A 82 6.79 -5.71 -9.89
C ILE A 82 5.99 -5.46 -11.17
N ILE A 83 5.51 -6.52 -11.81
CA ILE A 83 4.67 -6.42 -13.02
C ILE A 83 3.37 -5.66 -12.70
N GLY A 84 2.71 -5.99 -11.58
CA GLY A 84 1.52 -5.28 -11.11
C GLY A 84 1.77 -3.79 -10.91
N ILE A 85 2.87 -3.40 -10.26
CA ILE A 85 3.21 -1.99 -10.04
C ILE A 85 3.59 -1.29 -11.36
N LYS A 86 4.24 -1.96 -12.30
CA LYS A 86 4.48 -1.39 -13.64
C LYS A 86 3.16 -1.08 -14.35
N HIS A 87 2.17 -1.95 -14.24
CA HIS A 87 0.84 -1.69 -14.76
C HIS A 87 0.17 -0.50 -14.04
N GLU A 88 0.25 -0.45 -12.71
CA GLU A 88 -0.26 0.66 -11.90
C GLU A 88 0.40 1.99 -12.28
N LEU A 89 1.73 2.03 -12.50
CA LEU A 89 2.43 3.23 -12.98
C LEU A 89 1.91 3.72 -14.34
N SER A 90 1.56 2.81 -15.24
CA SER A 90 0.98 3.16 -16.55
C SER A 90 -0.41 3.78 -16.39
N LEU A 91 -1.25 3.21 -15.52
CA LEU A 91 -2.56 3.77 -15.18
C LEU A 91 -2.42 5.11 -14.45
N HIS A 92 -1.43 5.21 -13.58
CA HIS A 92 -1.12 6.42 -12.83
C HIS A 92 -0.77 7.59 -13.75
N ALA A 93 0.02 7.35 -14.80
CA ALA A 93 0.32 8.37 -15.81
C ALA A 93 -0.96 8.87 -16.52
N SER A 94 -1.89 7.96 -16.85
CA SER A 94 -3.20 8.31 -17.42
C SER A 94 -4.05 9.12 -16.43
N TYR A 95 -4.00 8.77 -15.14
CA TYR A 95 -4.64 9.52 -14.06
C TYR A 95 -4.10 10.94 -13.96
N CYS A 96 -2.79 11.09 -13.94
CA CYS A 96 -2.14 12.38 -13.89
C CYS A 96 -2.60 13.29 -15.04
N LYS A 97 -2.73 12.75 -16.27
CA LYS A 97 -3.27 13.47 -17.42
C LYS A 97 -4.70 13.95 -17.18
N LYS A 98 -5.58 13.10 -16.63
CA LYS A 98 -6.97 13.46 -16.29
C LYS A 98 -7.07 14.63 -15.32
N PHE A 99 -6.11 14.76 -14.41
CA PHE A 99 -6.05 15.85 -13.44
C PHE A 99 -5.11 17.00 -13.87
N ASN A 100 -4.78 17.09 -15.16
CA ASN A 100 -3.90 18.13 -15.70
C ASN A 100 -2.51 18.20 -15.01
N ILE A 101 -1.93 17.03 -14.71
CA ILE A 101 -0.56 16.89 -14.24
C ILE A 101 0.29 16.50 -15.45
N SER A 102 1.20 17.38 -15.86
CA SER A 102 2.08 17.10 -17.00
C SER A 102 3.17 16.08 -16.66
N LYS A 103 3.68 15.37 -17.68
CA LYS A 103 4.83 14.45 -17.53
C LYS A 103 6.07 15.18 -16.98
N SER A 104 6.31 16.41 -17.42
CA SER A 104 7.41 17.24 -16.89
C SER A 104 7.26 17.50 -15.40
N LYS A 105 6.03 17.80 -14.92
CA LYS A 105 5.76 17.98 -13.48
C LYS A 105 6.04 16.71 -12.69
N LEU A 106 5.61 15.54 -13.17
CA LEU A 106 5.92 14.25 -12.56
C LEU A 106 7.41 14.02 -12.40
N LEU A 107 8.18 14.21 -13.49
CA LEU A 107 9.62 13.94 -13.51
C LEU A 107 10.45 14.94 -12.67
N LYS A 108 9.95 16.18 -12.52
CA LYS A 108 10.62 17.26 -11.74
C LYS A 108 10.16 17.29 -10.28
N THR A 109 9.19 16.48 -9.90
CA THR A 109 8.68 16.48 -8.51
C THR A 109 9.75 15.98 -7.55
N LYS A 110 10.01 16.78 -6.52
CA LYS A 110 10.90 16.39 -5.43
C LYS A 110 10.14 15.52 -4.42
N GLU A 111 10.82 14.50 -3.94
CA GLU A 111 10.28 13.62 -2.91
C GLU A 111 10.13 14.36 -1.58
N LYS A 112 8.96 14.24 -0.95
CA LYS A 112 8.71 14.78 0.39
C LYS A 112 9.32 13.89 1.47
N LYS A 113 9.63 14.50 2.61
CA LYS A 113 10.24 13.84 3.78
C LYS A 113 9.44 12.62 4.26
N GLN A 114 8.11 12.71 4.27
CA GLN A 114 7.25 11.61 4.70
C GLN A 114 7.35 10.40 3.76
N ASN A 115 7.32 10.65 2.44
CA ASN A 115 7.51 9.62 1.42
C ASN A 115 8.87 8.94 1.57
N LYS A 116 9.93 9.75 1.65
CA LYS A 116 11.29 9.26 1.88
C LYS A 116 11.42 8.43 3.16
N SER A 117 10.85 8.91 4.26
CA SER A 117 10.89 8.19 5.55
C SER A 117 10.21 6.83 5.47
N TYR A 118 9.13 6.71 4.69
CA TYR A 118 8.43 5.45 4.51
C TYR A 118 9.24 4.48 3.65
N THR A 119 9.67 4.91 2.49
CA THR A 119 10.43 4.07 1.56
C THR A 119 11.78 3.64 2.13
N ASP A 120 12.51 4.53 2.84
CA ASP A 120 13.75 4.20 3.53
C ASP A 120 13.52 3.16 4.65
N TYR A 121 12.43 3.29 5.40
CA TYR A 121 12.07 2.31 6.42
C TYR A 121 11.85 0.93 5.81
N VAL A 122 11.01 0.82 4.78
CA VAL A 122 10.72 -0.48 4.14
C VAL A 122 11.98 -1.07 3.51
N LEU A 123 12.81 -0.26 2.85
CA LEU A 123 14.10 -0.68 2.31
C LEU A 123 15.00 -1.22 3.41
N SER A 124 15.09 -0.52 4.55
CA SER A 124 15.90 -0.96 5.69
C SER A 124 15.47 -2.32 6.25
N ILE A 125 14.17 -2.60 6.24
CA ILE A 125 13.64 -3.92 6.60
C ILE A 125 14.08 -4.95 5.56
N GLY A 126 13.93 -4.66 4.26
CA GLY A 126 14.32 -5.57 3.18
C GLY A 126 15.80 -5.94 3.20
N VAL A 127 16.67 -4.98 3.53
CA VAL A 127 18.12 -5.22 3.61
C VAL A 127 18.53 -6.03 4.86
N LYS A 128 17.89 -5.75 6.01
CA LYS A 128 18.35 -6.24 7.31
C LYS A 128 17.59 -7.46 7.82
N LYS A 129 16.45 -7.80 7.22
CA LYS A 129 15.51 -8.77 7.76
C LYS A 129 15.11 -9.82 6.72
N SER A 130 14.27 -10.75 7.12
CA SER A 130 13.76 -11.79 6.23
C SER A 130 12.66 -11.28 5.28
N ASN A 131 12.36 -12.09 4.27
CA ASN A 131 11.29 -11.81 3.33
C ASN A 131 9.91 -11.68 4.03
N LEU A 132 9.67 -12.45 5.11
CA LEU A 132 8.45 -12.30 5.92
C LEU A 132 8.33 -10.89 6.50
N GLU A 133 9.39 -10.38 7.12
CA GLU A 133 9.40 -9.07 7.74
C GLU A 133 9.25 -7.95 6.70
N LEU A 134 9.87 -8.12 5.53
CA LEU A 134 9.68 -7.20 4.41
C LEU A 134 8.21 -7.17 3.94
N PHE A 135 7.58 -8.32 3.70
CA PHE A 135 6.19 -8.37 3.28
C PHE A 135 5.22 -7.89 4.38
N VAL A 136 5.56 -8.04 5.65
CA VAL A 136 4.82 -7.39 6.75
C VAL A 136 4.92 -5.87 6.67
N ALA A 137 6.10 -5.32 6.34
CA ALA A 137 6.27 -3.86 6.16
C ALA A 137 5.55 -3.32 4.92
N LEU A 138 5.44 -4.13 3.85
CA LEU A 138 4.74 -3.79 2.61
C LEU A 138 3.21 -3.96 2.71
N SER A 139 2.73 -4.80 3.63
CA SER A 139 1.31 -5.16 3.70
C SER A 139 0.35 -3.98 3.95
N PRO A 140 0.68 -2.91 4.71
CA PRO A 140 -0.19 -1.74 4.81
C PRO A 140 -0.45 -1.08 3.46
N CYS A 141 0.56 -0.91 2.61
CA CYS A 141 0.40 -0.35 1.28
C CYS A 141 -0.49 -1.24 0.39
N ILE A 142 -0.23 -2.53 0.33
CA ILE A 142 -0.94 -3.43 -0.59
C ILE A 142 -2.36 -3.74 -0.07
N ILE A 143 -2.48 -4.16 1.20
CA ILE A 143 -3.75 -4.64 1.75
C ILE A 143 -4.62 -3.47 2.22
N GLY A 144 -4.01 -2.41 2.75
CA GLY A 144 -4.72 -1.26 3.29
C GLY A 144 -5.46 -0.47 2.21
N TYR A 145 -4.85 -0.23 1.06
CA TYR A 145 -5.52 0.40 -0.09
C TYR A 145 -6.72 -0.43 -0.55
N GLY A 146 -6.59 -1.77 -0.57
CA GLY A 146 -7.71 -2.65 -0.87
C GLY A 146 -8.85 -2.53 0.15
N GLU A 147 -8.54 -2.49 1.47
CA GLU A 147 -9.54 -2.30 2.53
C GLU A 147 -10.21 -0.92 2.43
N ILE A 148 -9.44 0.13 2.18
CA ILE A 148 -9.96 1.49 1.95
C ILE A 148 -10.90 1.50 0.74
N GLY A 149 -10.45 1.02 -0.41
CA GLY A 149 -11.26 0.97 -1.63
C GLY A 149 -12.56 0.20 -1.43
N HIS A 150 -12.48 -0.99 -0.81
CA HIS A 150 -13.64 -1.80 -0.45
C HIS A 150 -14.64 -1.05 0.44
N ASN A 151 -14.16 -0.30 1.44
CA ASN A 151 -15.02 0.45 2.34
C ASN A 151 -15.65 1.67 1.67
N LEU A 152 -14.86 2.44 0.92
CA LEU A 152 -15.35 3.62 0.21
C LEU A 152 -16.36 3.26 -0.89
N SER A 153 -16.22 2.11 -1.54
CA SER A 153 -17.18 1.64 -2.56
C SER A 153 -18.56 1.29 -2.00
N LYS A 154 -18.74 1.25 -0.68
CA LYS A 154 -20.04 1.06 -0.01
C LYS A 154 -20.79 2.36 0.27
N LEU A 155 -20.13 3.50 0.13
CA LEU A 155 -20.78 4.80 0.33
C LEU A 155 -21.84 5.02 -0.75
N LYS A 156 -22.99 5.60 -0.35
CA LYS A 156 -24.20 5.70 -1.21
C LYS A 156 -23.96 6.32 -2.59
N ASN A 157 -23.13 7.35 -2.69
CA ASN A 157 -22.96 8.14 -3.91
C ASN A 157 -21.51 8.07 -4.47
N TRP A 158 -20.73 7.08 -4.10
CA TRP A 158 -19.32 7.02 -4.48
C TRP A 158 -19.08 7.10 -6.00
N LYS A 159 -19.99 6.56 -6.83
CA LYS A 159 -19.87 6.57 -8.30
C LYS A 159 -19.96 7.97 -8.91
N LYS A 160 -20.62 8.92 -8.21
CA LYS A 160 -20.74 10.33 -8.61
C LYS A 160 -19.59 11.19 -8.06
N ASN A 161 -18.73 10.63 -7.24
CA ASN A 161 -17.61 11.31 -6.63
C ASN A 161 -16.53 11.63 -7.67
N LYS A 162 -15.93 12.82 -7.58
CA LYS A 162 -14.81 13.22 -8.48
C LYS A 162 -13.61 12.30 -8.42
N TYR A 163 -13.45 11.52 -7.33
CA TYR A 163 -12.44 10.50 -7.12
C TYR A 163 -12.93 9.08 -7.36
N ALA A 164 -14.11 8.89 -7.97
CA ALA A 164 -14.73 7.59 -8.19
C ALA A 164 -13.81 6.59 -8.91
N SER A 165 -12.99 7.07 -9.83
CA SER A 165 -12.04 6.20 -10.54
C SER A 165 -10.95 5.63 -9.64
N TRP A 166 -10.46 6.38 -8.63
CA TRP A 166 -9.56 5.90 -7.59
C TRP A 166 -10.25 4.83 -6.72
N ILE A 167 -11.46 5.11 -6.26
CA ILE A 167 -12.25 4.16 -5.46
C ILE A 167 -12.51 2.89 -6.28
N LYS A 168 -12.88 3.01 -7.56
CA LYS A 168 -13.12 1.89 -8.47
C LYS A 168 -11.87 1.02 -8.63
N MET A 169 -10.69 1.62 -8.78
CA MET A 169 -9.43 0.89 -8.93
C MET A 169 -9.16 -0.02 -7.73
N TYR A 170 -9.15 0.55 -6.52
CA TYR A 170 -8.83 -0.21 -5.31
C TYR A 170 -9.97 -1.11 -4.80
N SER A 171 -11.20 -0.90 -5.26
CA SER A 171 -12.33 -1.80 -5.00
C SER A 171 -12.57 -2.84 -6.10
N SER A 172 -11.80 -2.81 -7.18
CA SER A 172 -11.95 -3.74 -8.31
C SER A 172 -11.68 -5.19 -7.89
N LYS A 173 -12.28 -6.14 -8.59
CA LYS A 173 -12.07 -7.57 -8.34
C LYS A 173 -10.59 -7.95 -8.45
N GLU A 174 -9.88 -7.34 -9.39
CA GLU A 174 -8.45 -7.52 -9.64
C GLU A 174 -7.63 -7.09 -8.43
N TYR A 175 -7.85 -5.86 -7.93
CA TYR A 175 -7.11 -5.38 -6.77
C TYR A 175 -7.45 -6.15 -5.48
N GLN A 176 -8.72 -6.48 -5.28
CA GLN A 176 -9.17 -7.31 -4.16
C GLN A 176 -8.54 -8.72 -4.19
N LYS A 177 -8.34 -9.28 -5.39
CA LYS A 177 -7.58 -10.53 -5.57
C LYS A 177 -6.13 -10.36 -5.13
N ILE A 178 -5.44 -9.29 -5.56
CA ILE A 178 -4.06 -8.97 -5.16
C ILE A 178 -3.95 -8.87 -3.63
N ALA A 179 -4.85 -8.13 -2.98
CA ALA A 179 -4.87 -8.00 -1.52
C ALA A 179 -5.06 -9.36 -0.82
N ASN A 180 -5.98 -10.19 -1.31
CA ASN A 180 -6.24 -11.52 -0.75
C ASN A 180 -5.04 -12.47 -0.93
N GLU A 181 -4.41 -12.44 -2.08
CA GLU A 181 -3.20 -13.23 -2.34
C GLU A 181 -2.03 -12.80 -1.47
N ASN A 182 -1.92 -11.49 -1.17
CA ASN A 182 -0.91 -10.99 -0.25
C ASN A 182 -1.16 -11.49 1.18
N ILE A 183 -2.42 -11.50 1.64
CA ILE A 183 -2.81 -12.07 2.95
C ILE A 183 -2.40 -13.54 3.03
N LYS A 184 -2.71 -14.34 2.01
CA LYS A 184 -2.34 -15.76 1.95
C LYS A 184 -0.81 -15.96 1.93
N TYR A 185 -0.10 -15.10 1.22
CA TYR A 185 1.35 -15.17 1.14
C TYR A 185 2.02 -14.83 2.48
N LEU A 186 1.50 -13.86 3.22
CA LEU A 186 1.94 -13.59 4.59
C LEU A 186 1.77 -14.80 5.51
N ASP A 187 0.63 -15.48 5.45
CA ASP A 187 0.38 -16.70 6.22
C ASP A 187 1.39 -17.81 5.87
N LYS A 188 1.64 -17.99 4.57
CA LYS A 188 2.63 -18.96 4.08
C LYS A 188 4.05 -18.65 4.57
N LEU A 189 4.49 -17.39 4.45
CA LEU A 189 5.80 -16.96 4.93
C LEU A 189 5.93 -17.13 6.44
N PHE A 190 4.88 -16.83 7.20
CA PHE A 190 4.85 -16.97 8.65
C PHE A 190 4.97 -18.43 9.10
N THR A 191 4.28 -19.35 8.42
CA THR A 191 4.38 -20.78 8.70
C THR A 191 5.78 -21.34 8.42
N LYS A 192 6.44 -20.85 7.36
CA LYS A 192 7.80 -21.28 6.98
C LYS A 192 8.90 -20.65 7.84
N ASN A 193 8.67 -19.50 8.44
CA ASN A 193 9.69 -18.73 9.16
C ASN A 193 9.53 -18.80 10.68
N LYS A 194 10.12 -19.83 11.30
CA LYS A 194 10.08 -20.02 12.76
C LYS A 194 11.02 -19.09 13.54
N LYS A 195 11.88 -18.31 12.86
CA LYS A 195 12.90 -17.45 13.51
C LYS A 195 12.38 -16.05 13.83
N SER A 196 11.38 -15.54 13.09
CA SER A 196 10.85 -14.20 13.32
C SER A 196 9.90 -14.19 14.52
N SER A 197 10.19 -13.34 15.49
CA SER A 197 9.32 -13.13 16.64
C SER A 197 8.03 -12.43 16.22
N TYR A 198 6.87 -12.94 16.60
CA TYR A 198 5.58 -12.29 16.37
C TYR A 198 5.55 -10.84 16.90
N LYS A 199 6.17 -10.59 18.05
CA LYS A 199 6.31 -9.24 18.64
C LYS A 199 7.08 -8.28 17.70
N SER A 200 8.10 -8.79 17.01
CA SER A 200 8.85 -8.03 15.98
C SER A 200 7.93 -7.69 14.79
N LEU A 201 7.17 -8.67 14.28
CA LEU A 201 6.24 -8.45 13.17
C LEU A 201 5.17 -7.40 13.49
N VAL A 202 4.61 -7.43 14.72
CA VAL A 202 3.67 -6.39 15.20
C VAL A 202 4.32 -5.01 15.19
N LYS A 203 5.57 -4.88 15.69
CA LYS A 203 6.29 -3.60 15.66
C LYS A 203 6.50 -3.06 14.25
N ILE A 204 6.87 -3.95 13.31
CA ILE A 204 7.08 -3.59 11.90
C ILE A 204 5.77 -3.12 11.27
N PHE A 205 4.71 -3.89 11.41
CA PHE A 205 3.39 -3.56 10.86
C PHE A 205 2.84 -2.24 11.43
N LYS A 206 2.95 -2.06 12.74
CA LYS A 206 2.55 -0.83 13.45
C LYS A 206 3.29 0.39 12.90
N LYS A 207 4.62 0.29 12.75
CA LYS A 207 5.45 1.38 12.21
C LYS A 207 5.08 1.69 10.76
N ALA A 208 4.92 0.67 9.92
CA ALA A 208 4.53 0.85 8.52
C ALA A 208 3.14 1.49 8.40
N SER A 209 2.13 1.05 9.18
CA SER A 209 0.81 1.67 9.21
C SER A 209 0.85 3.15 9.63
N LYS A 210 1.71 3.49 10.59
CA LYS A 210 1.92 4.91 10.97
C LYS A 210 2.56 5.72 9.84
N LEU A 211 3.47 5.12 9.08
CA LEU A 211 4.10 5.79 7.94
C LEU A 211 3.13 6.00 6.79
N GLU A 212 2.16 5.10 6.58
CA GLU A 212 1.04 5.31 5.67
C GLU A 212 0.16 6.51 6.09
N ALA A 213 -0.18 6.61 7.37
CA ALA A 213 -0.90 7.78 7.87
C ALA A 213 -0.13 9.09 7.62
N ASN A 214 1.19 9.09 7.87
CA ASN A 214 2.05 10.24 7.58
C ASN A 214 2.13 10.54 6.07
N PHE A 215 2.00 9.53 5.20
CA PHE A 215 1.95 9.72 3.76
C PHE A 215 0.70 10.51 3.35
N TRP A 216 -0.45 10.23 3.96
CA TRP A 216 -1.65 11.06 3.76
C TRP A 216 -1.50 12.47 4.32
N GLU A 217 -0.89 12.61 5.50
CA GLU A 217 -0.71 13.89 6.18
C GLU A 217 0.13 14.89 5.37
N MET A 218 1.07 14.41 4.55
CA MET A 218 1.89 15.29 3.71
C MET A 218 1.12 16.01 2.60
N CYS A 219 -0.14 15.60 2.36
CA CYS A 219 -0.98 16.08 1.27
C CYS A 219 -2.16 16.94 1.75
N ILE A 220 -2.28 17.21 3.06
CA ILE A 220 -3.37 17.99 3.67
C ILE A 220 -2.88 19.35 4.13
#